data_a790e2a700d545c7ffffe931a2ad2d93
#
_entry.id   a790e2a700d545c7ffffe931a2ad2d93
#
_cell.length_a   1.000
_cell.length_b   1.000
_cell.length_c   1.000
_cell.angle_alpha   90.00
_cell.angle_beta   90.00
_cell.angle_gamma   90.00
#
_symmetry.space_group_name_H-M   'P 1'
#
loop_
_entity.id
_entity.type
_entity.pdbx_description
1 polymer ?
#
loop_
_entity_poly.entity_id
_entity_poly.type
_entity_poly.pdbx_seq_one_letter_code
_entity_poly.pdbx_strand_id
1 'polypeptide(L)'
;YNFKNKSIKKIYKKTKNIKYIIIEGIFGREILKSLSQYDCILIKLKSNKQTCLKRVINRDFLERGKSKYLAKKNFLKSWELFHKNKDTSKNYCKTICIKTKSDINPLLKHITNRVN
;
A
#
# COMPACT_ATOMS: atom_id res chain seq x y z
N TYR A 1 7.17 11.08 -7.58
CA TYR A 1 8.58 11.34 -7.24
C TYR A 1 9.49 10.81 -8.33
N ASN A 2 10.37 11.65 -8.84
CA ASN A 2 11.39 11.25 -9.81
C ASN A 2 12.69 10.89 -9.06
N PHE A 3 13.07 9.63 -9.08
CA PHE A 3 14.23 9.13 -8.34
C PHE A 3 15.58 9.59 -8.95
N LYS A 4 15.63 9.92 -10.25
CA LYS A 4 16.85 10.36 -10.92
C LYS A 4 17.27 11.77 -10.48
N ASN A 5 16.32 12.70 -10.46
CA ASN A 5 16.58 14.09 -10.08
C ASN A 5 16.05 14.47 -8.69
N LYS A 6 15.59 13.49 -7.91
CA LYS A 6 15.07 13.67 -6.54
C LYS A 6 13.97 14.74 -6.43
N SER A 7 13.17 14.92 -7.49
CA SER A 7 12.12 15.93 -7.55
C SER A 7 10.72 15.36 -7.31
N ILE A 8 9.82 16.22 -6.82
CA ILE A 8 8.40 15.91 -6.63
C ILE A 8 7.60 16.81 -7.55
N LYS A 9 6.82 16.20 -8.46
CA LYS A 9 5.84 16.92 -9.27
C LYS A 9 4.46 16.70 -8.66
N LYS A 10 3.81 17.77 -8.23
CA LYS A 10 2.41 17.73 -7.79
C LYS A 10 1.49 17.96 -8.99
N ILE A 11 0.54 17.07 -9.21
CA ILE A 11 -0.45 17.17 -10.27
C ILE A 11 -1.82 17.20 -9.59
N TYR A 12 -2.59 18.27 -9.86
CA TYR A 12 -3.95 18.41 -9.37
C TYR A 12 -4.91 18.13 -10.53
N LYS A 13 -5.85 17.22 -10.31
CA LYS A 13 -6.92 16.94 -11.25
C LYS A 13 -8.27 17.22 -10.58
N LYS A 14 -9.10 18.04 -11.21
CA LYS A 14 -10.51 18.14 -10.81
C LYS A 14 -11.22 16.87 -11.25
N THR A 15 -11.89 16.23 -10.31
CA THR A 15 -12.60 14.99 -10.55
C THR A 15 -14.09 15.25 -10.30
N LYS A 16 -14.94 14.89 -11.27
CA LYS A 16 -16.41 14.99 -11.17
C LYS A 16 -16.98 13.57 -11.10
N ASN A 17 -18.04 13.38 -10.30
CA ASN A 17 -18.78 12.11 -10.21
C ASN A 17 -17.94 10.89 -9.84
N ILE A 18 -17.02 11.04 -8.88
CA ILE A 18 -16.22 9.92 -8.39
C ILE A 18 -17.07 9.08 -7.45
N LYS A 19 -17.20 7.78 -7.77
CA LYS A 19 -17.79 6.78 -6.88
C LYS A 19 -16.77 6.20 -5.91
N TYR A 20 -15.49 6.08 -6.32
CA TYR A 20 -14.42 5.48 -5.53
C TYR A 20 -13.13 6.25 -5.62
N ILE A 21 -12.39 6.26 -4.52
CA ILE A 21 -11.00 6.70 -4.47
C ILE A 21 -10.17 5.51 -3.99
N ILE A 22 -9.19 5.11 -4.78
CA ILE A 22 -8.21 4.09 -4.40
C ILE A 22 -6.93 4.80 -4.02
N ILE A 23 -6.47 4.56 -2.78
CA ILE A 23 -5.21 5.09 -2.27
C ILE A 23 -4.27 3.90 -2.06
N GLU A 24 -3.14 3.90 -2.76
CA GLU A 24 -2.13 2.87 -2.68
C GLU A 24 -0.88 3.41 -2.01
N GLY A 25 -0.29 2.61 -1.12
CA GLY A 25 0.98 2.93 -0.48
C GLY A 25 1.20 2.19 0.84
N ILE A 26 2.44 2.18 1.30
CA ILE A 26 2.82 1.55 2.57
C ILE A 26 2.25 2.27 3.79
N PHE A 27 1.89 3.54 3.64
CA PHE A 27 1.31 4.37 4.71
C PHE A 27 -0.22 4.40 4.67
N GLY A 28 -0.87 3.56 3.87
CA GLY A 28 -2.33 3.54 3.72
C GLY A 28 -3.08 3.43 5.05
N ARG A 29 -2.56 2.65 6.01
CA ARG A 29 -3.17 2.53 7.33
C ARG A 29 -3.05 3.80 8.19
N GLU A 30 -2.03 4.62 7.99
CA GLU A 30 -1.76 5.82 8.80
C GLU A 30 -2.79 6.93 8.53
N ILE A 31 -3.37 6.95 7.33
CA ILE A 31 -4.38 7.95 6.94
C ILE A 31 -5.80 7.56 7.32
N LEU A 32 -6.04 6.31 7.78
CA LEU A 32 -7.40 5.82 8.07
C LEU A 32 -8.13 6.66 9.11
N LYS A 33 -7.41 7.16 10.13
CA LYS A 33 -8.00 8.05 11.12
C LYS A 33 -8.59 9.31 10.48
N SER A 34 -7.89 9.89 9.52
CA SER A 34 -8.34 11.08 8.77
C SER A 34 -9.48 10.78 7.80
N LEU A 35 -9.70 9.51 7.49
CA LEU A 35 -10.75 9.04 6.57
C LEU A 35 -11.93 8.40 7.29
N SER A 36 -11.98 8.46 8.63
CA SER A 36 -12.99 7.78 9.45
C SER A 36 -14.44 8.24 9.18
N GLN A 37 -14.62 9.42 8.59
CA GLN A 37 -15.92 9.94 8.17
C GLN A 37 -16.43 9.34 6.84
N TYR A 38 -15.60 8.59 6.13
CA TYR A 38 -15.94 7.96 4.86
C TYR A 38 -16.09 6.45 5.02
N ASP A 39 -16.89 5.83 4.15
CA ASP A 39 -16.97 4.37 4.09
C ASP A 39 -15.70 3.80 3.46
N CYS A 40 -14.79 3.37 4.31
CA CYS A 40 -13.45 2.92 3.92
C CYS A 40 -13.31 1.40 4.04
N ILE A 41 -12.57 0.80 3.11
CA ILE A 41 -12.08 -0.57 3.19
C ILE A 41 -10.56 -0.56 3.11
N LEU A 42 -9.90 -1.12 4.12
CA LEU A 42 -8.46 -1.35 4.07
C LEU A 42 -8.17 -2.71 3.46
N ILE A 43 -7.48 -2.72 2.34
CA ILE A 43 -7.01 -3.93 1.70
C ILE A 43 -5.55 -4.14 2.07
N LYS A 44 -5.24 -5.23 2.77
CA LYS A 44 -3.88 -5.62 3.14
C LYS A 44 -3.39 -6.74 2.24
N LEU A 45 -2.36 -6.46 1.47
CA LEU A 45 -1.65 -7.49 0.70
C LEU A 45 -0.65 -8.19 1.62
N LYS A 46 -0.85 -9.48 1.87
CA LYS A 46 0.07 -10.28 2.69
C LYS A 46 1.07 -11.01 1.78
N SER A 47 2.34 -10.79 2.04
CA SER A 47 3.43 -11.53 1.40
C SER A 47 4.49 -11.85 2.46
N ASN A 48 5.23 -12.94 2.28
CA ASN A 48 6.30 -13.27 3.20
C ASN A 48 7.51 -12.32 3.02
N LYS A 49 8.30 -12.19 4.08
CA LYS A 49 9.46 -11.28 4.14
C LYS A 49 10.45 -11.53 3.00
N GLN A 50 10.73 -12.80 2.69
CA GLN A 50 11.71 -13.17 1.66
C GLN A 50 11.25 -12.76 0.27
N THR A 51 9.99 -12.98 -0.06
CA THR A 51 9.40 -12.54 -1.34
C THR A 51 9.45 -11.02 -1.48
N CYS A 52 9.06 -10.29 -0.44
CA CYS A 52 9.15 -8.83 -0.42
C CYS A 52 10.59 -8.34 -0.59
N LEU A 53 11.53 -8.95 0.12
CA LEU A 53 12.96 -8.62 0.04
C LEU A 53 13.49 -8.80 -1.38
N LYS A 54 13.24 -9.96 -2.01
CA LYS A 54 13.68 -10.22 -3.40
C LYS A 54 13.13 -9.18 -4.37
N ARG A 55 11.83 -8.86 -4.27
CA ARG A 55 11.18 -7.86 -5.14
C ARG A 55 11.78 -6.47 -4.96
N VAL A 56 11.99 -6.03 -3.71
CA VAL A 56 12.55 -4.71 -3.41
C VAL A 56 14.00 -4.60 -3.88
N ILE A 57 14.83 -5.62 -3.63
CA ILE A 57 16.23 -5.60 -4.10
C ILE A 57 16.28 -5.49 -5.61
N ASN A 58 15.49 -6.29 -6.33
CA ASN A 58 15.48 -6.29 -7.79
C ASN A 58 15.02 -4.94 -8.35
N ARG A 59 13.89 -4.42 -7.87
CA ARG A 59 13.38 -3.11 -8.27
C ARG A 59 14.36 -1.98 -7.98
N ASP A 60 14.90 -1.92 -6.75
CA ASP A 60 15.76 -0.82 -6.33
C ASP A 60 17.10 -0.86 -7.07
N PHE A 61 17.57 -2.05 -7.46
CA PHE A 61 18.75 -2.20 -8.30
C PHE A 61 18.49 -1.74 -9.75
N LEU A 62 17.42 -2.25 -10.38
CA LEU A 62 17.14 -2.00 -11.79
C LEU A 62 16.59 -0.58 -12.06
N GLU A 63 15.70 -0.10 -11.21
CA GLU A 63 14.94 1.12 -11.48
C GLU A 63 15.48 2.35 -10.72
N ARG A 64 16.18 2.15 -9.59
CA ARG A 64 16.61 3.23 -8.70
C ARG A 64 18.10 3.37 -8.56
N GLY A 65 18.88 2.53 -9.24
CA GLY A 65 20.33 2.58 -9.24
C GLY A 65 21.00 2.31 -7.88
N LYS A 66 20.27 1.66 -6.94
CA LYS A 66 20.83 1.30 -5.63
C LYS A 66 21.61 0.00 -5.70
N SER A 67 22.73 -0.09 -4.97
CA SER A 67 23.39 -1.38 -4.81
C SER A 67 22.48 -2.37 -4.10
N LYS A 68 22.58 -3.67 -4.41
CA LYS A 68 21.81 -4.74 -3.77
C LYS A 68 21.99 -4.75 -2.25
N TYR A 69 23.20 -4.44 -1.77
CA TYR A 69 23.50 -4.31 -0.35
C TYR A 69 22.68 -3.20 0.31
N LEU A 70 22.69 -2.01 -0.27
CA LEU A 70 21.95 -0.85 0.25
C LEU A 70 20.44 -1.09 0.21
N ALA A 71 19.92 -1.68 -0.86
CA ALA A 71 18.51 -2.06 -0.98
C ALA A 71 18.08 -3.04 0.11
N LYS A 72 18.91 -4.07 0.38
CA LYS A 72 18.68 -5.05 1.46
C LYS A 72 18.69 -4.38 2.83
N LYS A 73 19.69 -3.56 3.14
CA LYS A 73 19.82 -2.85 4.43
C LYS A 73 18.60 -1.95 4.69
N ASN A 74 18.20 -1.16 3.70
CA ASN A 74 17.05 -0.27 3.81
C ASN A 74 15.73 -1.05 3.98
N PHE A 75 15.57 -2.14 3.24
CA PHE A 75 14.39 -3.01 3.39
C PHE A 75 14.27 -3.57 4.80
N LEU A 76 15.33 -4.13 5.35
CA LEU A 76 15.31 -4.75 6.69
C LEU A 76 14.92 -3.72 7.76
N LYS A 77 15.52 -2.53 7.71
CA LYS A 77 15.16 -1.43 8.63
C LYS A 77 13.69 -1.02 8.50
N SER A 78 13.21 -0.84 7.28
CA SER A 78 11.80 -0.47 7.02
C SER A 78 10.83 -1.57 7.44
N TRP A 79 11.18 -2.83 7.22
CA TRP A 79 10.39 -3.98 7.62
C TRP A 79 10.19 -4.06 9.13
N GLU A 80 11.27 -3.86 9.91
CA GLU A 80 11.21 -3.83 11.37
C GLU A 80 10.34 -2.68 11.88
N LEU A 81 10.56 -1.47 11.38
CA LEU A 81 9.76 -0.30 11.75
C LEU A 81 8.27 -0.51 11.45
N PHE A 82 7.95 -1.05 10.28
CA PHE A 82 6.56 -1.30 9.88
C PHE A 82 5.86 -2.31 10.80
N HIS A 83 6.56 -3.36 11.23
CA HIS A 83 5.98 -4.43 12.07
C HIS A 83 6.02 -4.09 13.57
N LYS A 84 6.86 -3.15 13.99
CA LYS A 84 6.90 -2.69 15.38
C LYS A 84 5.66 -1.89 15.76
N ASN A 85 5.08 -1.15 14.84
CA ASN A 85 3.91 -0.33 15.11
C ASN A 85 2.65 -1.19 15.22
N LYS A 86 1.87 -0.99 16.31
CA LYS A 86 0.57 -1.63 16.49
C LYS A 86 -0.37 -1.28 15.35
N ASP A 87 -0.99 -2.29 14.79
CA ASP A 87 -1.99 -2.12 13.76
C ASP A 87 -3.36 -1.82 14.38
N THR A 88 -3.73 -0.55 14.39
CA THR A 88 -5.02 -0.04 14.90
C THR A 88 -6.08 0.11 13.80
N SER A 89 -5.78 -0.32 12.57
CA SER A 89 -6.67 -0.11 11.42
C SER A 89 -8.09 -0.64 11.60
N LYS A 90 -8.25 -1.73 12.35
CA LYS A 90 -9.55 -2.33 12.65
C LYS A 90 -10.52 -1.40 13.40
N ASN A 91 -9.99 -0.38 14.07
CA ASN A 91 -10.80 0.59 14.82
C ASN A 91 -11.47 1.64 13.91
N TYR A 92 -11.03 1.73 12.65
CA TYR A 92 -11.47 2.78 11.73
C TYR A 92 -12.21 2.26 10.50
N CYS A 93 -11.94 1.03 10.07
CA CYS A 93 -12.55 0.49 8.87
C CYS A 93 -12.51 -1.04 8.80
N LYS A 94 -13.33 -1.61 7.92
CA LYS A 94 -13.27 -3.03 7.57
C LYS A 94 -11.92 -3.34 6.91
N THR A 95 -11.24 -4.37 7.42
CA THR A 95 -9.97 -4.82 6.87
C THR A 95 -10.14 -6.14 6.15
N ILE A 96 -9.70 -6.21 4.89
CA ILE A 96 -9.67 -7.41 4.06
C ILE A 96 -8.21 -7.76 3.77
N CYS A 97 -7.85 -9.03 4.01
CA CYS A 97 -6.49 -9.51 3.76
C CYS A 97 -6.47 -10.35 2.48
N ILE A 98 -5.61 -9.99 1.55
CA ILE A 98 -5.35 -10.74 0.32
C ILE A 98 -3.99 -11.42 0.42
N LYS A 99 -3.97 -12.74 0.27
CA LYS A 99 -2.75 -13.55 0.24
C LYS A 99 -2.49 -14.12 -1.16
N THR A 100 -3.55 -14.46 -1.87
CA THR A 100 -3.53 -15.12 -3.17
C THR A 100 -4.45 -14.42 -4.16
N LYS A 101 -4.33 -14.76 -5.44
CA LYS A 101 -5.24 -14.25 -6.48
C LYS A 101 -6.69 -14.67 -6.25
N SER A 102 -6.94 -15.83 -5.65
CA SER A 102 -8.30 -16.32 -5.35
C SER A 102 -9.05 -15.44 -4.36
N ASP A 103 -8.34 -14.69 -3.51
CA ASP A 103 -8.96 -13.77 -2.55
C ASP A 103 -9.54 -12.50 -3.21
N ILE A 104 -9.22 -12.26 -4.49
CA ILE A 104 -9.65 -11.04 -5.21
C ILE A 104 -11.14 -11.12 -5.57
N ASN A 105 -11.66 -12.26 -6.00
CA ASN A 105 -13.05 -12.39 -6.43
C ASN A 105 -14.05 -12.08 -5.30
N PRO A 106 -13.89 -12.61 -4.07
CA PRO A 106 -14.72 -12.22 -2.93
C PRO A 106 -14.64 -10.73 -2.62
N LEU A 107 -13.44 -10.11 -2.76
CA LEU A 107 -13.26 -8.67 -2.58
C LEU A 107 -14.06 -7.87 -3.62
N LEU A 108 -13.98 -8.23 -4.89
CA LEU A 108 -14.72 -7.56 -5.97
C LEU A 108 -16.24 -7.65 -5.72
N LYS A 109 -16.77 -8.83 -5.40
CA LYS A 109 -18.19 -8.99 -5.02
C LYS A 109 -18.58 -8.10 -3.86
N HIS A 110 -17.72 -8.00 -2.83
CA HIS A 110 -17.99 -7.15 -1.68
C HIS A 110 -18.04 -5.66 -2.03
N ILE A 111 -17.15 -5.20 -2.93
CA ILE A 111 -17.13 -3.81 -3.40
C ILE A 111 -18.37 -3.54 -4.27
N THR A 112 -18.69 -4.42 -5.23
CA THR A 112 -19.84 -4.23 -6.14
C THR A 112 -21.18 -4.22 -5.41
N ASN A 113 -21.36 -5.06 -4.40
CA ASN A 113 -22.60 -5.09 -3.60
C ASN A 113 -22.84 -3.84 -2.74
N ARG A 114 -21.85 -2.99 -2.55
CA ARG A 114 -21.97 -1.70 -1.85
C ARG A 114 -22.36 -0.54 -2.78
N VAL A 115 -22.41 -0.79 -4.09
CA VAL A 115 -22.64 0.25 -5.11
C VAL A 115 -24.08 0.25 -5.61
N ASN A 116 -24.74 -0.86 -5.43
CA ASN A 116 -26.16 -1.05 -5.74
C ASN A 116 -26.99 -0.74 -4.49
#